data_b8c2abbd6dfa8f3f6b5eb9b5810b2b89
#
_entry.id   b8c2abbd6dfa8f3f6b5eb9b5810b2b89
#
_cell.length_a   1.000
_cell.length_b   1.000
_cell.length_c   1.000
_cell.angle_alpha   90.00
_cell.angle_beta   90.00
_cell.angle_gamma   90.00
#
_symmetry.space_group_name_H-M   'P 1'
#
loop_
_entity.id
_entity.type
_entity.pdbx_description
1 polymer ?
#
loop_
_entity_poly.entity_id
_entity_poly.type
_entity_poly.pdbx_seq_one_letter_code
_entity_poly.pdbx_strand_id
1 'polypeptide(L)'
;MNIKSLFEDYIKLPRSIFILFFAQIVYSVGSFIFPFLAIFFTKTLMFNEQKAGFYVMLATAAKVPGLLLGGKLADVFDRKKIFIIFSTLSALFIFACLLVVQSEIIPWLLTISAVFSGANYPAMKAMVADLTNPDNRKAAFSLLYLGMNIGFAIGPMIAGLLYNDYLDLLFIGDTVTTLISVLLVYFFIAESFPRLNSIRHSIVSDYGDEKAEQGSIYRVFLSRPFLVFFTLIFTLYSFVYVQSEFTLPIQMIKIFGERGPQYFGSIMTINGIVVIFLTVIIISMTRKIKPILNVSLAAILYAFGFGVIYFSTRFFLFALSTVLWTLGEIIATTYSDVYIINHTPITHRGRFSAIIHILIGSGFIFGPYLSGLFINNFGVEKIWPFVFVLAILSSFLMYLLYYFENRTHSTLKYS
;
A
#
# COMPACT_ATOMS: atom_id res chain seq x y z
N MET A 1 -26.90 -13.15 -7.58
CA MET A 1 -25.91 -12.50 -8.44
C MET A 1 -25.39 -13.57 -9.38
N ASN A 2 -25.58 -13.41 -10.69
CA ASN A 2 -25.25 -14.46 -11.65
C ASN A 2 -23.71 -14.44 -11.85
N ILE A 3 -23.03 -15.52 -11.49
CA ILE A 3 -21.55 -15.64 -11.59
C ILE A 3 -21.06 -15.35 -13.02
N LYS A 4 -21.85 -15.70 -14.04
CA LYS A 4 -21.54 -15.40 -15.45
C LYS A 4 -21.41 -13.88 -15.72
N SER A 5 -22.31 -13.05 -15.15
CA SER A 5 -22.25 -11.59 -15.39
C SER A 5 -21.04 -10.93 -14.74
N LEU A 6 -20.47 -11.51 -13.68
CA LEU A 6 -19.23 -11.01 -13.05
C LEU A 6 -18.01 -11.22 -13.96
N PHE A 7 -17.97 -12.32 -14.73
CA PHE A 7 -16.85 -12.61 -15.62
C PHE A 7 -16.97 -11.93 -16.99
N GLU A 8 -18.19 -11.56 -17.42
CA GLU A 8 -18.41 -10.90 -18.71
C GLU A 8 -17.65 -9.57 -18.84
N ASP A 9 -17.55 -8.78 -17.78
CA ASP A 9 -16.85 -7.50 -17.77
C ASP A 9 -15.33 -7.69 -17.94
N TYR A 10 -14.77 -8.80 -17.44
CA TYR A 10 -13.35 -9.11 -17.62
C TYR A 10 -13.04 -9.67 -19.01
N ILE A 11 -13.92 -10.48 -19.60
CA ILE A 11 -13.72 -11.06 -20.93
C ILE A 11 -13.68 -9.98 -22.02
N LYS A 12 -14.38 -8.86 -21.81
CA LYS A 12 -14.44 -7.73 -22.73
C LYS A 12 -13.25 -6.77 -22.64
N LEU A 13 -12.29 -7.03 -21.72
CA LEU A 13 -11.12 -6.18 -21.58
C LEU A 13 -10.19 -6.30 -22.78
N PRO A 14 -9.54 -5.20 -23.20
CA PRO A 14 -8.52 -5.22 -24.24
C PRO A 14 -7.35 -6.16 -23.90
N ARG A 15 -6.76 -6.80 -24.90
CA ARG A 15 -5.57 -7.66 -24.75
C ARG A 15 -4.45 -6.96 -23.97
N SER A 16 -4.26 -5.67 -24.19
CA SER A 16 -3.25 -4.87 -23.50
C SER A 16 -3.43 -4.86 -21.99
N ILE A 17 -4.66 -4.91 -21.47
CA ILE A 17 -4.92 -4.96 -20.02
C ILE A 17 -4.48 -6.31 -19.43
N PHE A 18 -4.68 -7.42 -20.15
CA PHE A 18 -4.16 -8.72 -19.71
C PHE A 18 -2.63 -8.75 -19.69
N ILE A 19 -1.99 -8.10 -20.67
CA ILE A 19 -0.51 -7.98 -20.68
C ILE A 19 -0.04 -7.17 -19.46
N LEU A 20 -0.69 -6.03 -19.16
CA LEU A 20 -0.39 -5.26 -17.95
C LEU A 20 -0.66 -6.05 -16.66
N PHE A 21 -1.70 -6.87 -16.63
CA PHE A 21 -1.99 -7.77 -15.51
C PHE A 21 -0.85 -8.78 -15.28
N PHE A 22 -0.39 -9.46 -16.33
CA PHE A 22 0.74 -10.39 -16.22
C PHE A 22 2.05 -9.66 -15.86
N ALA A 23 2.29 -8.49 -16.45
CA ALA A 23 3.43 -7.65 -16.09
C ALA A 23 3.38 -7.24 -14.60
N GLN A 24 2.18 -6.92 -14.08
CA GLN A 24 1.96 -6.60 -12.66
C GLN A 24 2.21 -7.82 -11.76
N ILE A 25 1.75 -9.02 -12.14
CA ILE A 25 2.03 -10.25 -11.37
C ILE A 25 3.53 -10.48 -11.28
N VAL A 26 4.23 -10.49 -12.42
CA VAL A 26 5.68 -10.74 -12.48
C VAL A 26 6.44 -9.71 -11.65
N TYR A 27 6.11 -8.43 -11.78
CA TYR A 27 6.70 -7.36 -10.99
C TYR A 27 6.47 -7.56 -9.48
N SER A 28 5.23 -7.91 -9.09
CA SER A 28 4.87 -8.06 -7.67
C SER A 28 5.42 -9.35 -7.05
N VAL A 29 5.49 -10.47 -7.82
CA VAL A 29 6.16 -11.71 -7.37
C VAL A 29 7.63 -11.44 -7.06
N GLY A 30 8.29 -10.65 -7.90
CA GLY A 30 9.70 -10.34 -7.75
C GLY A 30 10.05 -9.26 -6.74
N SER A 31 9.08 -8.60 -6.15
CA SER A 31 9.35 -7.59 -5.10
C SER A 31 9.79 -8.28 -3.80
N PHE A 32 11.00 -8.85 -3.81
CA PHE A 32 11.55 -9.65 -2.71
C PHE A 32 12.16 -8.79 -1.61
N ILE A 33 12.86 -7.72 -1.97
CA ILE A 33 13.72 -6.95 -1.06
C ILE A 33 12.90 -6.07 -0.13
N PHE A 34 11.90 -5.34 -0.66
CA PHE A 34 11.17 -4.34 0.13
C PHE A 34 10.41 -4.92 1.33
N PRO A 35 9.68 -6.05 1.23
CA PRO A 35 9.04 -6.68 2.40
C PRO A 35 10.04 -7.19 3.44
N PHE A 36 11.28 -7.49 3.03
CA PHE A 36 12.32 -8.05 3.89
C PHE A 36 13.33 -7.00 4.38
N LEU A 37 13.12 -5.70 4.13
CA LEU A 37 14.08 -4.66 4.52
C LEU A 37 14.42 -4.68 6.02
N ALA A 38 13.42 -4.87 6.89
CA ALA A 38 13.65 -4.94 8.32
C ALA A 38 14.57 -6.12 8.70
N ILE A 39 14.32 -7.29 8.11
CA ILE A 39 15.18 -8.48 8.28
C ILE A 39 16.57 -8.22 7.72
N PHE A 40 16.65 -7.67 6.52
CA PHE A 40 17.91 -7.43 5.83
C PHE A 40 18.80 -6.45 6.63
N PHE A 41 18.24 -5.38 7.14
CA PHE A 41 19.00 -4.41 7.92
C PHE A 41 19.39 -4.93 9.31
N THR A 42 18.52 -5.69 9.98
CA THR A 42 18.82 -6.18 11.33
C THR A 42 19.64 -7.46 11.34
N LYS A 43 19.33 -8.45 10.46
CA LYS A 43 20.01 -9.75 10.45
C LYS A 43 21.25 -9.76 9.56
N THR A 44 21.20 -9.15 8.35
CA THR A 44 22.31 -9.23 7.39
C THR A 44 23.31 -8.10 7.58
N LEU A 45 22.84 -6.85 7.72
CA LEU A 45 23.72 -5.70 7.95
C LEU A 45 24.00 -5.46 9.44
N MET A 46 23.43 -6.26 10.33
CA MET A 46 23.63 -6.20 11.78
C MET A 46 23.36 -4.81 12.39
N PHE A 47 22.46 -4.04 11.79
CA PHE A 47 22.04 -2.76 12.36
C PHE A 47 21.15 -3.00 13.57
N ASN A 48 21.25 -2.11 14.57
CA ASN A 48 20.24 -2.07 15.61
C ASN A 48 18.88 -1.66 15.03
N GLU A 49 17.82 -1.91 15.76
CA GLU A 49 16.44 -1.73 15.27
C GLU A 49 16.14 -0.26 14.98
N GLN A 50 16.76 0.70 15.68
CA GLN A 50 16.61 2.12 15.44
C GLN A 50 17.24 2.52 14.08
N LYS A 51 18.49 2.08 13.80
CA LYS A 51 19.17 2.34 12.53
C LYS A 51 18.44 1.66 11.37
N ALA A 52 17.98 0.42 11.57
CA ALA A 52 17.16 -0.30 10.60
C ALA A 52 15.86 0.43 10.30
N GLY A 53 15.13 0.85 11.35
CA GLY A 53 13.90 1.63 11.22
C GLY A 53 14.10 2.97 10.50
N PHE A 54 15.22 3.64 10.74
CA PHE A 54 15.58 4.87 10.03
C PHE A 54 15.73 4.64 8.53
N TYR A 55 16.43 3.61 8.10
CA TYR A 55 16.61 3.34 6.67
C TYR A 55 15.33 2.81 6.00
N VAL A 56 14.50 2.04 6.70
CA VAL A 56 13.17 1.65 6.20
C VAL A 56 12.29 2.88 6.04
N MET A 57 12.29 3.79 7.00
CA MET A 57 11.61 5.09 6.91
C MET A 57 12.09 5.87 5.69
N LEU A 58 13.41 5.97 5.50
CA LEU A 58 14.00 6.73 4.41
C LEU A 58 13.62 6.14 3.04
N ALA A 59 13.70 4.82 2.88
CA ALA A 59 13.29 4.13 1.66
C ALA A 59 11.79 4.29 1.37
N THR A 60 10.95 4.26 2.41
CA THR A 60 9.50 4.48 2.26
C THR A 60 9.20 5.93 1.90
N ALA A 61 9.82 6.89 2.58
CA ALA A 61 9.68 8.32 2.27
C ALA A 61 10.15 8.67 0.86
N ALA A 62 11.21 8.01 0.39
CA ALA A 62 11.79 8.22 -0.92
C ALA A 62 10.85 7.86 -2.08
N LYS A 63 9.85 7.00 -1.86
CA LYS A 63 8.81 6.71 -2.86
C LYS A 63 7.92 7.94 -3.15
N VAL A 64 7.75 8.86 -2.18
CA VAL A 64 6.87 10.03 -2.35
C VAL A 64 7.34 10.98 -3.44
N PRO A 65 8.59 11.49 -3.45
CA PRO A 65 9.07 12.30 -4.57
C PRO A 65 9.02 11.53 -5.90
N GLY A 66 9.29 10.22 -5.91
CA GLY A 66 9.12 9.37 -7.09
C GLY A 66 7.68 9.38 -7.61
N LEU A 67 6.70 9.19 -6.75
CA LEU A 67 5.27 9.23 -7.08
C LEU A 67 4.87 10.59 -7.69
N LEU A 68 5.32 11.69 -7.11
CA LEU A 68 5.01 13.04 -7.59
C LEU A 68 5.68 13.34 -8.93
N LEU A 69 6.96 12.98 -9.08
CA LEU A 69 7.70 13.14 -10.33
C LEU A 69 7.12 12.25 -11.43
N GLY A 70 6.86 10.97 -11.13
CA GLY A 70 6.30 10.03 -12.08
C GLY A 70 4.91 10.45 -12.57
N GLY A 71 4.05 10.95 -11.67
CA GLY A 71 2.74 11.50 -12.02
C GLY A 71 2.86 12.70 -12.97
N LYS A 72 3.67 13.70 -12.59
CA LYS A 72 3.89 14.89 -13.43
C LYS A 72 4.49 14.56 -14.80
N LEU A 73 5.48 13.66 -14.82
CA LEU A 73 6.12 13.26 -16.07
C LEU A 73 5.17 12.42 -16.94
N ALA A 74 4.34 11.56 -16.36
CA ALA A 74 3.34 10.79 -17.10
C ALA A 74 2.23 11.66 -17.71
N ASP A 75 2.00 12.88 -17.19
CA ASP A 75 1.07 13.83 -17.79
C ASP A 75 1.65 14.57 -19.01
N VAL A 76 2.98 14.70 -19.08
CA VAL A 76 3.68 15.48 -20.12
C VAL A 76 4.33 14.58 -21.17
N PHE A 77 4.85 13.43 -20.73
CA PHE A 77 5.55 12.46 -21.57
C PHE A 77 4.73 11.19 -21.77
N ASP A 78 5.24 10.32 -22.65
CA ASP A 78 4.68 8.99 -22.88
C ASP A 78 4.76 8.12 -21.60
N ARG A 79 3.61 7.66 -21.14
CA ARG A 79 3.47 6.87 -19.90
C ARG A 79 4.25 5.56 -19.95
N LYS A 80 4.28 4.91 -21.11
CA LYS A 80 5.06 3.71 -21.36
C LYS A 80 6.55 3.97 -21.17
N LYS A 81 7.07 5.07 -21.75
CA LYS A 81 8.49 5.45 -21.61
C LYS A 81 8.86 5.74 -20.14
N ILE A 82 7.98 6.46 -19.43
CA ILE A 82 8.19 6.73 -18.00
C ILE A 82 8.27 5.42 -17.22
N PHE A 83 7.30 4.51 -17.40
CA PHE A 83 7.33 3.21 -16.73
C PHE A 83 8.63 2.45 -17.03
N ILE A 84 9.02 2.34 -18.31
CA ILE A 84 10.24 1.62 -18.72
C ILE A 84 11.49 2.22 -18.09
N ILE A 85 11.69 3.53 -18.22
CA ILE A 85 12.89 4.22 -17.72
C ILE A 85 13.00 4.07 -16.20
N PHE A 86 11.95 4.41 -15.47
CA PHE A 86 11.98 4.40 -14.02
C PHE A 86 12.06 2.98 -13.43
N SER A 87 11.37 1.99 -14.02
CA SER A 87 11.51 0.59 -13.62
C SER A 87 12.91 0.05 -13.86
N THR A 88 13.50 0.38 -15.03
CA THR A 88 14.87 -0.06 -15.35
C THR A 88 15.88 0.58 -14.40
N LEU A 89 15.76 1.88 -14.12
CA LEU A 89 16.65 2.55 -13.15
C LEU A 89 16.50 1.94 -11.76
N SER A 90 15.27 1.69 -11.29
CA SER A 90 15.03 1.02 -10.02
C SER A 90 15.72 -0.34 -9.97
N ALA A 91 15.56 -1.17 -11.00
CA ALA A 91 16.19 -2.48 -11.11
C ALA A 91 17.73 -2.41 -11.12
N LEU A 92 18.31 -1.42 -11.80
CA LEU A 92 19.77 -1.21 -11.83
C LEU A 92 20.33 -0.89 -10.44
N PHE A 93 19.63 -0.07 -9.63
CA PHE A 93 20.06 0.22 -8.25
C PHE A 93 19.91 -1.00 -7.33
N ILE A 94 18.88 -1.85 -7.52
CA ILE A 94 18.76 -3.11 -6.81
C ILE A 94 19.91 -4.06 -7.20
N PHE A 95 20.21 -4.17 -8.50
CA PHE A 95 21.33 -4.97 -8.98
C PHE A 95 22.68 -4.47 -8.44
N ALA A 96 22.88 -3.15 -8.37
CA ALA A 96 24.11 -2.57 -7.83
C ALA A 96 24.37 -2.96 -6.36
N CYS A 97 23.33 -3.33 -5.60
CA CYS A 97 23.51 -3.85 -4.24
C CYS A 97 24.34 -5.15 -4.20
N LEU A 98 24.31 -5.97 -5.27
CA LEU A 98 25.15 -7.18 -5.39
C LEU A 98 26.62 -6.87 -5.47
N LEU A 99 27.00 -5.71 -5.98
CA LEU A 99 28.41 -5.32 -6.18
C LEU A 99 29.08 -4.81 -4.89
N VAL A 100 28.26 -4.52 -3.85
CA VAL A 100 28.72 -3.88 -2.61
C VAL A 100 28.30 -4.68 -1.37
N VAL A 101 28.36 -6.00 -1.46
CA VAL A 101 27.89 -6.95 -0.42
C VAL A 101 28.32 -6.51 0.99
N GLN A 102 27.34 -6.48 1.93
CA GLN A 102 27.49 -6.09 3.33
C GLN A 102 27.98 -4.65 3.58
N SER A 103 27.85 -3.74 2.62
CA SER A 103 28.24 -2.35 2.74
C SER A 103 27.13 -1.47 3.31
N GLU A 104 27.51 -0.47 4.09
CA GLU A 104 26.62 0.62 4.53
C GLU A 104 26.09 1.50 3.38
N ILE A 105 26.53 1.26 2.15
CA ILE A 105 26.03 1.92 0.93
C ILE A 105 24.68 1.31 0.49
N ILE A 106 24.42 0.02 0.79
CA ILE A 106 23.20 -0.66 0.35
C ILE A 106 21.90 0.07 0.72
N PRO A 107 21.69 0.54 1.96
CA PRO A 107 20.49 1.30 2.31
C PRO A 107 20.27 2.54 1.42
N TRP A 108 21.34 3.20 0.98
CA TRP A 108 21.25 4.36 0.09
C TRP A 108 20.89 3.95 -1.35
N LEU A 109 21.47 2.86 -1.85
CA LEU A 109 21.11 2.30 -3.17
C LEU A 109 19.63 1.91 -3.20
N LEU A 110 19.14 1.24 -2.14
CA LEU A 110 17.73 0.87 -2.00
C LEU A 110 16.84 2.10 -1.86
N THR A 111 17.29 3.15 -1.18
CA THR A 111 16.57 4.43 -1.09
C THR A 111 16.45 5.10 -2.46
N ILE A 112 17.51 5.12 -3.25
CA ILE A 112 17.48 5.67 -4.61
C ILE A 112 16.58 4.81 -5.52
N SER A 113 16.67 3.48 -5.42
CA SER A 113 15.77 2.57 -6.12
C SER A 113 14.31 2.86 -5.77
N ALA A 114 14.01 3.13 -4.49
CA ALA A 114 12.67 3.47 -4.04
C ALA A 114 12.12 4.77 -4.66
N VAL A 115 12.96 5.78 -4.90
CA VAL A 115 12.54 6.99 -5.66
C VAL A 115 12.06 6.59 -7.06
N PHE A 116 12.83 5.79 -7.76
CA PHE A 116 12.47 5.37 -9.12
C PHE A 116 11.25 4.44 -9.12
N SER A 117 11.16 3.48 -8.21
CA SER A 117 9.99 2.59 -8.11
C SER A 117 8.70 3.35 -7.78
N GLY A 118 8.79 4.44 -7.02
CA GLY A 118 7.64 5.30 -6.72
C GLY A 118 6.96 5.89 -7.95
N ALA A 119 7.70 6.11 -9.05
CA ALA A 119 7.17 6.64 -10.29
C ALA A 119 6.37 5.62 -11.12
N ASN A 120 6.53 4.32 -10.86
CA ASN A 120 5.89 3.25 -11.63
C ASN A 120 4.37 3.23 -11.44
N TYR A 121 3.90 3.45 -10.23
CA TYR A 121 2.48 3.37 -9.89
C TYR A 121 1.60 4.37 -10.67
N PRO A 122 1.92 5.69 -10.70
CA PRO A 122 1.15 6.64 -11.52
C PRO A 122 1.27 6.37 -13.02
N ALA A 123 2.43 5.96 -13.52
CA ALA A 123 2.62 5.63 -14.92
C ALA A 123 1.77 4.41 -15.34
N MET A 124 1.76 3.35 -14.51
CA MET A 124 0.91 2.16 -14.74
C MET A 124 -0.57 2.52 -14.72
N LYS A 125 -1.03 3.29 -13.71
CA LYS A 125 -2.43 3.74 -13.63
C LYS A 125 -2.83 4.57 -14.84
N ALA A 126 -1.98 5.46 -15.31
CA ALA A 126 -2.25 6.27 -16.49
C ALA A 126 -2.34 5.42 -17.76
N MET A 127 -1.45 4.42 -17.95
CA MET A 127 -1.56 3.48 -19.08
C MET A 127 -2.89 2.71 -19.05
N VAL A 128 -3.32 2.22 -17.89
CA VAL A 128 -4.61 1.53 -17.75
C VAL A 128 -5.77 2.45 -18.13
N ALA A 129 -5.73 3.70 -17.68
CA ALA A 129 -6.77 4.69 -17.98
C ALA A 129 -6.85 5.00 -19.48
N ASP A 130 -5.70 5.05 -20.19
CA ASP A 130 -5.64 5.32 -21.63
C ASP A 130 -6.09 4.13 -22.48
N LEU A 131 -5.84 2.91 -22.02
CA LEU A 131 -6.17 1.67 -22.72
C LEU A 131 -7.61 1.21 -22.46
N THR A 132 -8.37 1.95 -21.64
CA THR A 132 -9.73 1.61 -21.21
C THR A 132 -10.70 2.77 -21.46
N ASN A 133 -11.97 2.44 -21.64
CA ASN A 133 -13.08 3.38 -21.63
C ASN A 133 -13.78 3.41 -20.25
N PRO A 134 -14.71 4.36 -19.98
CA PRO A 134 -15.42 4.46 -18.71
C PRO A 134 -16.11 3.16 -18.27
N ASP A 135 -16.63 2.37 -19.20
CA ASP A 135 -17.44 1.18 -18.92
C ASP A 135 -16.58 0.01 -18.41
N ASN A 136 -15.37 -0.18 -18.98
CA ASN A 136 -14.49 -1.30 -18.64
C ASN A 136 -13.31 -0.93 -17.71
N ARG A 137 -13.11 0.37 -17.43
CA ARG A 137 -11.99 0.88 -16.63
C ARG A 137 -11.96 0.30 -15.22
N LYS A 138 -13.13 0.19 -14.59
CA LYS A 138 -13.26 -0.39 -13.23
C LYS A 138 -12.80 -1.84 -13.20
N ALA A 139 -13.20 -2.65 -14.17
CA ALA A 139 -12.78 -4.04 -14.27
C ALA A 139 -11.27 -4.16 -14.51
N ALA A 140 -10.69 -3.28 -15.34
CA ALA A 140 -9.26 -3.27 -15.59
C ALA A 140 -8.43 -2.95 -14.33
N PHE A 141 -8.79 -1.92 -13.56
CA PHE A 141 -8.12 -1.61 -12.29
C PHE A 141 -8.26 -2.74 -11.27
N SER A 142 -9.45 -3.37 -11.19
CA SER A 142 -9.68 -4.53 -10.32
C SER A 142 -8.80 -5.71 -10.71
N LEU A 143 -8.61 -5.96 -12.01
CA LEU A 143 -7.73 -7.03 -12.50
C LEU A 143 -6.26 -6.78 -12.13
N LEU A 144 -5.76 -5.53 -12.29
CA LEU A 144 -4.41 -5.19 -11.88
C LEU A 144 -4.21 -5.31 -10.37
N TYR A 145 -5.20 -4.89 -9.58
CA TYR A 145 -5.17 -5.06 -8.12
C TYR A 145 -5.11 -6.56 -7.73
N LEU A 146 -5.86 -7.41 -8.42
CA LEU A 146 -5.77 -8.86 -8.23
C LEU A 146 -4.37 -9.37 -8.57
N GLY A 147 -3.78 -8.90 -9.69
CA GLY A 147 -2.41 -9.27 -10.07
C GLY A 147 -1.36 -8.88 -9.04
N MET A 148 -1.49 -7.69 -8.45
CA MET A 148 -0.64 -7.24 -7.36
C MET A 148 -0.76 -8.17 -6.14
N ASN A 149 -1.97 -8.53 -5.72
CA ASN A 149 -2.18 -9.40 -4.55
C ASN A 149 -1.71 -10.83 -4.79
N ILE A 150 -1.88 -11.37 -6.02
CA ILE A 150 -1.32 -12.68 -6.39
C ILE A 150 0.20 -12.66 -6.25
N GLY A 151 0.85 -11.62 -6.77
CA GLY A 151 2.29 -11.47 -6.63
C GLY A 151 2.74 -11.35 -5.19
N PHE A 152 2.04 -10.55 -4.40
CA PHE A 152 2.33 -10.37 -2.98
C PHE A 152 2.06 -11.63 -2.14
N ALA A 153 1.16 -12.50 -2.55
CA ALA A 153 0.95 -13.80 -1.90
C ALA A 153 2.09 -14.80 -2.18
N ILE A 154 2.76 -14.70 -3.34
CA ILE A 154 3.79 -15.65 -3.76
C ILE A 154 5.21 -15.14 -3.42
N GLY A 155 5.48 -13.86 -3.72
CA GLY A 155 6.83 -13.28 -3.63
C GLY A 155 7.50 -13.44 -2.27
N PRO A 156 6.87 -13.02 -1.17
CA PRO A 156 7.47 -13.13 0.16
C PRO A 156 7.75 -14.57 0.60
N MET A 157 6.96 -15.55 0.15
CA MET A 157 7.24 -16.96 0.43
C MET A 157 8.53 -17.40 -0.24
N ILE A 158 8.72 -17.08 -1.52
CA ILE A 158 9.95 -17.36 -2.25
C ILE A 158 11.13 -16.65 -1.58
N ALA A 159 10.96 -15.36 -1.25
CA ALA A 159 11.99 -14.59 -0.58
C ALA A 159 12.39 -15.20 0.77
N GLY A 160 11.42 -15.62 1.58
CA GLY A 160 11.68 -16.26 2.87
C GLY A 160 12.43 -17.59 2.76
N LEU A 161 12.13 -18.38 1.74
CA LEU A 161 12.83 -19.66 1.47
C LEU A 161 14.27 -19.45 1.02
N LEU A 162 14.53 -18.42 0.21
CA LEU A 162 15.86 -18.14 -0.36
C LEU A 162 16.74 -17.31 0.59
N TYR A 163 16.18 -16.66 1.59
CA TYR A 163 16.83 -15.59 2.34
C TYR A 163 18.16 -16.00 2.96
N ASN A 164 18.24 -17.17 3.58
CA ASN A 164 19.43 -17.58 4.34
C ASN A 164 20.57 -18.09 3.44
N ASP A 165 20.24 -18.90 2.45
CA ASP A 165 21.23 -19.63 1.67
C ASP A 165 21.53 -18.98 0.32
N TYR A 166 20.60 -18.18 -0.20
CA TYR A 166 20.62 -17.63 -1.55
C TYR A 166 20.22 -16.16 -1.58
N LEU A 167 20.76 -15.34 -0.66
CA LEU A 167 20.40 -13.92 -0.55
C LEU A 167 20.60 -13.15 -1.85
N ASP A 168 21.67 -13.46 -2.60
CA ASP A 168 21.97 -12.84 -3.89
C ASP A 168 20.85 -13.10 -4.91
N LEU A 169 20.18 -14.25 -4.86
CA LEU A 169 19.04 -14.55 -5.73
C LEU A 169 17.84 -13.64 -5.46
N LEU A 170 17.71 -13.04 -4.27
CA LEU A 170 16.65 -12.08 -4.02
C LEU A 170 16.89 -10.79 -4.82
N PHE A 171 18.11 -10.28 -4.86
CA PHE A 171 18.47 -9.11 -5.65
C PHE A 171 18.41 -9.38 -7.15
N ILE A 172 18.94 -10.53 -7.58
CA ILE A 172 18.88 -10.97 -8.98
C ILE A 172 17.44 -11.18 -9.41
N GLY A 173 16.64 -11.87 -8.59
CA GLY A 173 15.25 -12.16 -8.88
C GLY A 173 14.39 -10.90 -8.98
N ASP A 174 14.55 -9.96 -8.05
CA ASP A 174 13.86 -8.64 -8.07
C ASP A 174 14.22 -7.87 -9.36
N THR A 175 15.52 -7.82 -9.70
CA THR A 175 16.01 -7.21 -10.93
C THR A 175 15.42 -7.87 -12.17
N VAL A 176 15.53 -9.20 -12.28
CA VAL A 176 15.10 -9.97 -13.46
C VAL A 176 13.58 -9.86 -13.67
N THR A 177 12.79 -10.03 -12.62
CA THR A 177 11.32 -9.92 -12.72
C THR A 177 10.87 -8.51 -13.07
N THR A 178 11.54 -7.48 -12.53
CA THR A 178 11.29 -6.09 -12.94
C THR A 178 11.62 -5.90 -14.41
N LEU A 179 12.76 -6.39 -14.90
CA LEU A 179 13.12 -6.30 -16.32
C LEU A 179 12.19 -7.12 -17.22
N ILE A 180 11.71 -8.28 -16.79
CA ILE A 180 10.69 -9.05 -17.53
C ILE A 180 9.40 -8.25 -17.64
N SER A 181 8.95 -7.62 -16.54
CA SER A 181 7.77 -6.73 -16.57
C SER A 181 7.97 -5.56 -17.55
N VAL A 182 9.15 -4.95 -17.55
CA VAL A 182 9.53 -3.89 -18.50
C VAL A 182 9.49 -4.40 -19.95
N LEU A 183 10.04 -5.57 -20.23
CA LEU A 183 10.05 -6.17 -21.58
C LEU A 183 8.62 -6.50 -22.05
N LEU A 184 7.75 -7.02 -21.19
CA LEU A 184 6.35 -7.27 -21.52
C LEU A 184 5.66 -5.96 -21.92
N VAL A 185 5.87 -4.88 -21.17
CA VAL A 185 5.32 -3.56 -21.52
C VAL A 185 5.95 -3.02 -22.80
N TYR A 186 7.27 -3.15 -22.95
CA TYR A 186 7.99 -2.64 -24.12
C TYR A 186 7.50 -3.27 -25.42
N PHE A 187 7.39 -4.58 -25.48
CA PHE A 187 7.07 -5.28 -26.71
C PHE A 187 5.57 -5.36 -27.01
N PHE A 188 4.74 -5.45 -26.01
CA PHE A 188 3.33 -5.79 -26.19
C PHE A 188 2.34 -4.66 -25.92
N ILE A 189 2.77 -3.56 -25.30
CA ILE A 189 1.91 -2.38 -25.12
C ILE A 189 2.27 -1.35 -26.16
N ALA A 190 1.28 -0.91 -26.95
CA ALA A 190 1.46 0.21 -27.86
C ALA A 190 1.67 1.51 -27.07
N GLU A 191 2.33 2.49 -27.68
CA GLU A 191 2.41 3.84 -27.11
C GLU A 191 1.00 4.39 -26.92
N SER A 192 0.66 4.68 -25.65
CA SER A 192 -0.69 5.07 -25.27
C SER A 192 -0.86 6.58 -25.12
N PHE A 193 0.23 7.36 -25.35
CA PHE A 193 0.15 8.81 -25.25
C PHE A 193 -0.92 9.32 -26.21
N PRO A 194 -2.08 9.79 -25.75
CA PRO A 194 -3.12 10.23 -26.65
C PRO A 194 -2.56 11.37 -27.47
N ARG A 195 -2.95 11.43 -28.73
CA ARG A 195 -2.88 12.66 -29.54
C ARG A 195 -3.86 13.68 -28.92
N LEU A 196 -3.56 14.08 -27.66
CA LEU A 196 -4.42 14.85 -26.77
C LEU A 196 -4.67 16.29 -27.24
N ASN A 197 -4.05 16.74 -28.32
CA ASN A 197 -4.34 18.08 -28.87
C ASN A 197 -5.75 18.21 -29.45
N SER A 198 -6.44 17.11 -29.76
CA SER A 198 -7.81 17.17 -30.27
C SER A 198 -8.92 16.94 -29.24
N ILE A 199 -8.61 16.29 -28.09
CA ILE A 199 -9.64 15.94 -27.09
C ILE A 199 -9.69 16.95 -25.95
N ARG A 200 -8.61 17.68 -25.68
CA ARG A 200 -8.55 18.68 -24.61
C ARG A 200 -9.50 19.87 -24.83
N HIS A 201 -9.85 20.17 -26.09
CA HIS A 201 -10.82 21.22 -26.43
C HIS A 201 -12.29 20.81 -26.27
N SER A 202 -12.62 19.51 -26.28
CA SER A 202 -14.00 19.05 -26.19
C SER A 202 -14.47 18.71 -24.76
N ILE A 203 -13.54 18.45 -23.82
CA ILE A 203 -13.91 18.07 -22.43
C ILE A 203 -14.03 19.31 -21.50
N VAL A 204 -13.39 20.43 -21.85
CA VAL A 204 -13.47 21.67 -21.05
C VAL A 204 -14.82 22.37 -21.21
N SER A 205 -15.61 22.05 -22.25
CA SER A 205 -16.90 22.68 -22.50
C SER A 205 -18.12 22.06 -21.83
N ASP A 206 -17.98 20.88 -21.20
CA ASP A 206 -19.15 20.12 -20.68
C ASP A 206 -19.27 20.07 -19.14
N TYR A 207 -18.30 20.63 -18.42
CA TYR A 207 -18.45 20.90 -16.98
C TYR A 207 -18.86 22.36 -16.79
N GLY A 208 -20.18 22.56 -16.79
CA GLY A 208 -20.80 23.83 -16.53
C GLY A 208 -20.30 24.47 -15.23
N ASP A 209 -20.37 25.81 -15.19
CA ASP A 209 -20.05 26.74 -14.11
C ASP A 209 -20.57 26.32 -12.72
N GLU A 210 -20.05 25.25 -12.12
CA GLU A 210 -20.13 25.05 -10.68
C GLU A 210 -19.07 25.94 -10.03
N LYS A 211 -19.54 26.95 -9.29
CA LYS A 211 -18.73 27.91 -8.54
C LYS A 211 -17.60 27.17 -7.83
N ALA A 212 -16.39 27.31 -8.36
CA ALA A 212 -15.18 26.85 -7.67
C ALA A 212 -15.14 27.55 -6.32
N GLU A 213 -15.18 26.81 -5.21
CA GLU A 213 -14.88 27.35 -3.89
C GLU A 213 -13.49 28.01 -3.98
N GLN A 214 -13.47 29.34 -4.10
CA GLN A 214 -12.24 30.14 -4.18
C GLN A 214 -11.62 30.16 -2.78
N GLY A 215 -10.57 29.33 -2.56
CA GLY A 215 -9.83 29.31 -1.31
C GLY A 215 -8.57 28.45 -1.40
N SER A 216 -7.59 28.75 -0.55
CA SER A 216 -6.45 27.85 -0.38
C SER A 216 -6.99 26.49 0.06
N ILE A 217 -6.54 25.41 -0.63
CA ILE A 217 -6.96 24.03 -0.39
C ILE A 217 -6.81 23.63 1.10
N TYR A 218 -5.79 24.15 1.78
CA TYR A 218 -5.58 23.97 3.22
C TYR A 218 -6.71 24.58 4.05
N ARG A 219 -7.21 25.77 3.67
CA ARG A 219 -8.33 26.41 4.37
C ARG A 219 -9.62 25.60 4.22
N VAL A 220 -9.89 25.12 3.01
CA VAL A 220 -11.08 24.27 2.74
C VAL A 220 -10.96 22.91 3.45
N PHE A 221 -9.77 22.33 3.55
CA PHE A 221 -9.54 21.09 4.31
C PHE A 221 -9.78 21.32 5.81
N LEU A 222 -9.17 22.35 6.39
CA LEU A 222 -9.33 22.70 7.82
C LEU A 222 -10.75 23.12 8.19
N SER A 223 -11.56 23.60 7.25
CA SER A 223 -12.97 23.91 7.49
C SER A 223 -13.86 22.65 7.62
N ARG A 224 -13.30 21.45 7.43
CA ARG A 224 -13.99 20.15 7.52
C ARG A 224 -13.48 19.33 8.71
N PRO A 225 -13.83 19.68 9.94
CA PRO A 225 -13.23 19.11 11.14
C PRO A 225 -13.38 17.59 11.21
N PHE A 226 -14.51 17.01 10.79
CA PHE A 226 -14.71 15.56 10.81
C PHE A 226 -13.73 14.84 9.89
N LEU A 227 -13.44 15.39 8.70
CA LEU A 227 -12.46 14.81 7.77
C LEU A 227 -11.02 14.95 8.30
N VAL A 228 -10.71 16.08 8.93
CA VAL A 228 -9.39 16.30 9.56
C VAL A 228 -9.17 15.30 10.70
N PHE A 229 -10.11 15.16 11.63
CA PHE A 229 -10.00 14.22 12.74
C PHE A 229 -9.97 12.78 12.26
N PHE A 230 -10.80 12.42 11.26
CA PHE A 230 -10.72 11.11 10.61
C PHE A 230 -9.32 10.83 10.10
N THR A 231 -8.72 11.76 9.37
CA THR A 231 -7.38 11.62 8.79
C THR A 231 -6.31 11.42 9.86
N LEU A 232 -6.35 12.23 10.94
CA LEU A 232 -5.41 12.12 12.06
C LEU A 232 -5.55 10.78 12.79
N ILE A 233 -6.77 10.32 13.06
CA ILE A 233 -7.01 9.04 13.68
C ILE A 233 -6.54 7.90 12.76
N PHE A 234 -6.82 8.01 11.44
CA PHE A 234 -6.43 6.97 10.49
C PHE A 234 -4.91 6.91 10.26
N THR A 235 -4.17 7.98 10.55
CA THR A 235 -2.70 7.94 10.62
C THR A 235 -2.20 6.97 11.70
N LEU A 236 -2.92 6.84 12.83
CA LEU A 236 -2.60 5.86 13.86
C LEU A 236 -2.83 4.41 13.36
N TYR A 237 -3.86 4.19 12.51
CA TYR A 237 -4.06 2.89 11.85
C TYR A 237 -2.86 2.51 10.98
N SER A 238 -2.34 3.46 10.22
CA SER A 238 -1.17 3.25 9.37
C SER A 238 0.07 2.91 10.20
N PHE A 239 0.24 3.55 11.36
CA PHE A 239 1.31 3.21 12.31
C PHE A 239 1.13 1.80 12.90
N VAL A 240 -0.10 1.41 13.25
CA VAL A 240 -0.41 0.07 13.76
C VAL A 240 -0.15 -0.98 12.67
N TYR A 241 -0.60 -0.73 11.45
CA TYR A 241 -0.47 -1.69 10.37
C TYR A 241 0.98 -1.91 9.92
N VAL A 242 1.82 -0.86 9.90
CA VAL A 242 3.23 -0.99 9.46
C VAL A 242 4.05 -1.92 10.37
N GLN A 243 3.54 -2.27 11.55
CA GLN A 243 4.16 -3.27 12.42
C GLN A 243 4.20 -4.67 11.78
N SER A 244 3.28 -4.96 10.85
CA SER A 244 3.30 -6.18 10.06
C SER A 244 4.54 -6.28 9.14
N GLU A 245 5.07 -5.13 8.68
CA GLU A 245 6.21 -5.07 7.75
C GLU A 245 7.54 -4.79 8.45
N PHE A 246 7.53 -4.15 9.63
CA PHE A 246 8.75 -3.78 10.33
C PHE A 246 8.99 -4.62 11.60
N THR A 247 8.06 -4.62 12.54
CA THR A 247 8.25 -5.27 13.85
C THR A 247 8.05 -6.78 13.79
N LEU A 248 7.04 -7.25 13.05
CA LEU A 248 6.71 -8.66 12.95
C LEU A 248 7.89 -9.50 12.43
N PRO A 249 8.58 -9.13 11.33
CA PRO A 249 9.74 -9.89 10.88
C PRO A 249 10.87 -9.92 11.92
N ILE A 250 11.11 -8.84 12.66
CA ILE A 250 12.11 -8.80 13.74
C ILE A 250 11.72 -9.76 14.87
N GLN A 251 10.45 -9.75 15.28
CA GLN A 251 9.93 -10.69 16.29
C GLN A 251 10.07 -12.14 15.84
N MET A 252 9.81 -12.43 14.57
CA MET A 252 9.92 -13.79 14.03
C MET A 252 11.37 -14.29 14.01
N ILE A 253 12.34 -13.43 13.68
CA ILE A 253 13.76 -13.80 13.82
C ILE A 253 14.10 -14.09 15.27
N LYS A 254 13.65 -13.27 16.21
CA LYS A 254 13.91 -13.45 17.63
C LYS A 254 13.38 -14.80 18.14
N ILE A 255 12.20 -15.23 17.73
CA ILE A 255 11.55 -16.47 18.20
C ILE A 255 12.05 -17.70 17.42
N PHE A 256 12.19 -17.60 16.10
CA PHE A 256 12.44 -18.75 15.25
C PHE A 256 13.89 -18.83 14.71
N GLY A 257 14.74 -17.85 15.05
CA GLY A 257 16.14 -17.81 14.64
C GLY A 257 16.29 -17.85 13.11
N GLU A 258 17.07 -18.81 12.61
CA GLU A 258 17.34 -18.98 11.19
C GLU A 258 16.07 -19.22 10.34
N ARG A 259 15.02 -19.81 10.90
CA ARG A 259 13.73 -20.01 10.20
C ARG A 259 12.84 -18.77 10.20
N GLY A 260 13.22 -17.67 10.88
CA GLY A 260 12.47 -16.44 10.96
C GLY A 260 12.05 -15.89 9.60
N PRO A 261 12.97 -15.71 8.63
CA PRO A 261 12.64 -15.22 7.30
C PRO A 261 11.63 -16.10 6.55
N GLN A 262 11.78 -17.43 6.62
CA GLN A 262 10.87 -18.39 6.01
C GLN A 262 9.46 -18.29 6.59
N TYR A 263 9.34 -18.21 7.90
CA TYR A 263 8.05 -18.06 8.56
C TYR A 263 7.42 -16.71 8.28
N PHE A 264 8.21 -15.63 8.20
CA PHE A 264 7.71 -14.32 7.80
C PHE A 264 7.14 -14.34 6.38
N GLY A 265 7.86 -14.93 5.42
CA GLY A 265 7.36 -15.14 4.06
C GLY A 265 6.03 -15.89 4.05
N SER A 266 5.91 -16.98 4.86
CA SER A 266 4.67 -17.76 4.98
C SER A 266 3.52 -16.93 5.56
N ILE A 267 3.79 -16.06 6.54
CA ILE A 267 2.79 -15.13 7.12
C ILE A 267 2.29 -14.15 6.07
N MET A 268 3.17 -13.56 5.27
CA MET A 268 2.77 -12.64 4.18
C MET A 268 1.95 -13.37 3.11
N THR A 269 2.26 -14.63 2.84
CA THR A 269 1.45 -15.48 1.95
C THR A 269 0.05 -15.72 2.52
N ILE A 270 -0.07 -16.02 3.82
CA ILE A 270 -1.38 -16.14 4.49
C ILE A 270 -2.17 -14.84 4.35
N ASN A 271 -1.55 -13.68 4.59
CA ASN A 271 -2.18 -12.38 4.38
C ASN A 271 -2.71 -12.25 2.95
N GLY A 272 -1.88 -12.46 1.93
CA GLY A 272 -2.31 -12.37 0.52
C GLY A 272 -3.45 -13.33 0.18
N ILE A 273 -3.42 -14.58 0.66
CA ILE A 273 -4.50 -15.56 0.48
C ILE A 273 -5.79 -15.06 1.13
N VAL A 274 -5.74 -14.60 2.36
CA VAL A 274 -6.92 -14.07 3.08
C VAL A 274 -7.51 -12.88 2.33
N VAL A 275 -6.68 -11.94 1.85
CA VAL A 275 -7.14 -10.80 1.04
C VAL A 275 -7.86 -11.29 -0.22
N ILE A 276 -7.27 -12.19 -1.00
CA ILE A 276 -7.83 -12.66 -2.27
C ILE A 276 -9.18 -13.35 -2.06
N PHE A 277 -9.30 -14.24 -1.08
CA PHE A 277 -10.49 -15.07 -0.92
C PHE A 277 -11.57 -14.44 -0.03
N LEU A 278 -11.20 -13.63 0.96
CA LEU A 278 -12.16 -13.14 1.94
C LEU A 278 -12.64 -11.71 1.70
N THR A 279 -11.99 -10.90 0.86
CA THR A 279 -12.38 -9.50 0.61
C THR A 279 -13.87 -9.38 0.24
N VAL A 280 -14.33 -10.14 -0.75
CA VAL A 280 -15.73 -10.06 -1.22
C VAL A 280 -16.72 -10.48 -0.13
N ILE A 281 -16.37 -11.51 0.63
CA ILE A 281 -17.22 -12.05 1.71
C ILE A 281 -17.36 -11.01 2.83
N ILE A 282 -16.22 -10.46 3.30
CA ILE A 282 -16.19 -9.51 4.42
C ILE A 282 -16.91 -8.21 4.05
N ILE A 283 -16.66 -7.67 2.84
CA ILE A 283 -17.37 -6.47 2.38
C ILE A 283 -18.87 -6.72 2.26
N SER A 284 -19.29 -7.89 1.76
CA SER A 284 -20.70 -8.24 1.70
C SER A 284 -21.36 -8.29 3.07
N MET A 285 -20.67 -8.82 4.09
CA MET A 285 -21.16 -8.90 5.46
C MET A 285 -21.25 -7.52 6.13
N THR A 286 -20.30 -6.63 5.84
CA THR A 286 -20.15 -5.34 6.53
C THR A 286 -20.82 -4.16 5.80
N ARG A 287 -21.31 -4.33 4.57
CA ARG A 287 -21.87 -3.28 3.70
C ARG A 287 -23.05 -2.50 4.28
N LYS A 288 -23.78 -3.08 5.24
CA LYS A 288 -24.93 -2.43 5.90
C LYS A 288 -24.52 -1.54 7.07
N ILE A 289 -23.28 -1.64 7.52
CA ILE A 289 -22.72 -0.85 8.61
C ILE A 289 -22.19 0.47 8.03
N LYS A 290 -22.34 1.58 8.74
CA LYS A 290 -21.80 2.87 8.29
C LYS A 290 -20.27 2.80 8.12
N PRO A 291 -19.69 3.45 7.10
CA PRO A 291 -18.25 3.35 6.81
C PRO A 291 -17.37 3.63 8.02
N ILE A 292 -17.63 4.68 8.77
CA ILE A 292 -16.85 5.06 9.95
C ILE A 292 -16.90 4.01 11.08
N LEU A 293 -18.03 3.32 11.26
CA LEU A 293 -18.16 2.23 12.24
C LEU A 293 -17.40 0.98 11.77
N ASN A 294 -17.37 0.71 10.47
CA ASN A 294 -16.53 -0.33 9.90
C ASN A 294 -15.06 -0.04 10.15
N VAL A 295 -14.62 1.22 9.98
CA VAL A 295 -13.25 1.61 10.29
C VAL A 295 -12.98 1.41 11.79
N SER A 296 -13.89 1.78 12.69
CA SER A 296 -13.72 1.50 14.13
C SER A 296 -13.59 -0.01 14.42
N LEU A 297 -14.41 -0.86 13.77
CA LEU A 297 -14.31 -2.33 13.87
C LEU A 297 -12.95 -2.85 13.40
N ALA A 298 -12.42 -2.29 12.32
CA ALA A 298 -11.10 -2.65 11.79
C ALA A 298 -9.98 -2.46 12.81
N ALA A 299 -10.01 -1.36 13.59
CA ALA A 299 -9.02 -1.14 14.65
C ALA A 299 -9.14 -2.15 15.80
N ILE A 300 -10.35 -2.62 16.11
CA ILE A 300 -10.54 -3.72 17.07
C ILE A 300 -9.88 -5.00 16.55
N LEU A 301 -10.07 -5.32 15.27
CA LEU A 301 -9.41 -6.48 14.65
C LEU A 301 -7.89 -6.33 14.63
N TYR A 302 -7.36 -5.13 14.38
CA TYR A 302 -5.93 -4.84 14.51
C TYR A 302 -5.45 -5.01 15.96
N ALA A 303 -6.20 -4.51 16.94
CA ALA A 303 -5.81 -4.63 18.34
C ALA A 303 -5.65 -6.10 18.72
N PHE A 304 -6.66 -6.94 18.50
CA PHE A 304 -6.58 -8.36 18.84
C PHE A 304 -5.59 -9.11 17.93
N GLY A 305 -5.55 -8.79 16.63
CA GLY A 305 -4.60 -9.38 15.70
C GLY A 305 -3.16 -9.15 16.13
N PHE A 306 -2.74 -7.92 16.29
CA PHE A 306 -1.37 -7.60 16.69
C PHE A 306 -1.11 -7.88 18.18
N GLY A 307 -2.12 -7.70 19.07
CA GLY A 307 -1.98 -7.96 20.50
C GLY A 307 -1.67 -9.43 20.83
N VAL A 308 -2.23 -10.39 20.10
CA VAL A 308 -1.96 -11.83 20.28
C VAL A 308 -0.50 -12.16 20.03
N ILE A 309 0.22 -11.37 19.21
CA ILE A 309 1.64 -11.62 18.93
C ILE A 309 2.49 -11.55 20.18
N TYR A 310 2.13 -10.74 21.18
CA TYR A 310 2.83 -10.69 22.47
C TYR A 310 2.96 -12.06 23.16
N PHE A 311 1.93 -12.90 23.03
CA PHE A 311 1.89 -14.25 23.62
C PHE A 311 2.32 -15.34 22.64
N SER A 312 2.64 -14.97 21.39
CA SER A 312 2.87 -15.93 20.32
C SER A 312 4.30 -16.48 20.38
N THR A 313 4.43 -17.77 20.65
CA THR A 313 5.69 -18.50 20.61
C THR A 313 5.71 -19.60 19.52
N ARG A 314 4.54 -19.90 18.94
CA ARG A 314 4.36 -20.92 17.91
C ARG A 314 3.82 -20.31 16.63
N PHE A 315 4.25 -20.80 15.50
CA PHE A 315 3.83 -20.32 14.18
C PHE A 315 2.31 -20.22 13.99
N PHE A 316 1.57 -21.20 14.53
CA PHE A 316 0.10 -21.20 14.43
C PHE A 316 -0.54 -19.93 15.04
N LEU A 317 -0.03 -19.42 16.15
CA LEU A 317 -0.55 -18.18 16.74
C LEU A 317 -0.24 -16.96 15.89
N PHE A 318 0.91 -16.91 15.23
CA PHE A 318 1.22 -15.87 14.25
C PHE A 318 0.30 -15.96 13.03
N ALA A 319 0.02 -17.17 12.55
CA ALA A 319 -0.91 -17.38 11.43
C ALA A 319 -2.34 -16.92 11.79
N LEU A 320 -2.84 -17.28 12.99
CA LEU A 320 -4.14 -16.81 13.48
C LEU A 320 -4.19 -15.30 13.64
N SER A 321 -3.15 -14.71 14.24
CA SER A 321 -2.96 -13.25 14.33
C SER A 321 -3.07 -12.60 12.95
N THR A 322 -2.40 -13.19 11.95
CA THR A 322 -2.40 -12.68 10.58
C THR A 322 -3.79 -12.67 9.98
N VAL A 323 -4.56 -13.73 10.13
CA VAL A 323 -5.95 -13.75 9.68
C VAL A 323 -6.74 -12.60 10.31
N LEU A 324 -6.60 -12.39 11.64
CA LEU A 324 -7.35 -11.35 12.35
C LEU A 324 -7.01 -9.93 11.87
N TRP A 325 -5.70 -9.58 11.81
CA TRP A 325 -5.35 -8.23 11.35
C TRP A 325 -5.58 -8.04 9.85
N THR A 326 -5.52 -9.10 9.03
CA THR A 326 -5.87 -9.02 7.60
C THR A 326 -7.37 -8.74 7.39
N LEU A 327 -8.25 -9.31 8.21
CA LEU A 327 -9.67 -8.92 8.18
C LEU A 327 -9.85 -7.44 8.51
N GLY A 328 -9.10 -6.93 9.50
CA GLY A 328 -9.04 -5.50 9.81
C GLY A 328 -8.55 -4.67 8.62
N GLU A 329 -7.51 -5.10 7.94
CA GLU A 329 -6.94 -4.46 6.74
C GLU A 329 -7.99 -4.32 5.62
N ILE A 330 -8.68 -5.41 5.28
CA ILE A 330 -9.71 -5.42 4.24
C ILE A 330 -10.80 -4.37 4.56
N ILE A 331 -11.25 -4.33 5.80
CA ILE A 331 -12.29 -3.39 6.24
C ILE A 331 -11.75 -1.95 6.25
N ALA A 332 -10.57 -1.72 6.85
CA ALA A 332 -9.98 -0.40 6.98
C ALA A 332 -9.73 0.25 5.62
N THR A 333 -9.08 -0.45 4.70
CA THR A 333 -8.75 0.06 3.36
C THR A 333 -10.00 0.37 2.55
N THR A 334 -10.98 -0.53 2.55
CA THR A 334 -12.21 -0.35 1.76
C THR A 334 -13.05 0.82 2.27
N TYR A 335 -13.30 0.88 3.58
CA TYR A 335 -14.25 1.86 4.11
C TYR A 335 -13.63 3.21 4.43
N SER A 336 -12.30 3.32 4.58
CA SER A 336 -11.62 4.62 4.65
C SER A 336 -11.79 5.41 3.36
N ASP A 337 -11.57 4.77 2.21
CA ASP A 337 -11.76 5.42 0.91
C ASP A 337 -13.22 5.87 0.70
N VAL A 338 -14.18 5.04 1.08
CA VAL A 338 -15.61 5.38 1.01
C VAL A 338 -15.92 6.60 1.91
N TYR A 339 -15.39 6.62 3.14
CA TYR A 339 -15.61 7.77 4.05
C TYR A 339 -15.00 9.05 3.49
N ILE A 340 -13.75 9.00 3.03
CA ILE A 340 -13.03 10.14 2.45
C ILE A 340 -13.78 10.70 1.23
N ILE A 341 -14.21 9.84 0.30
CA ILE A 341 -14.93 10.25 -0.90
C ILE A 341 -16.26 10.92 -0.56
N ASN A 342 -16.99 10.38 0.42
CA ASN A 342 -18.29 10.94 0.85
C ASN A 342 -18.19 12.30 1.54
N HIS A 343 -17.01 12.63 2.12
CA HIS A 343 -16.77 13.90 2.83
C HIS A 343 -15.97 14.91 2.02
N THR A 344 -15.58 14.55 0.79
CA THR A 344 -14.78 15.43 -0.07
C THR A 344 -15.63 16.06 -1.16
N PRO A 345 -15.57 17.40 -1.39
CA PRO A 345 -16.28 18.08 -2.47
C PRO A 345 -15.91 17.49 -3.83
N ILE A 346 -16.89 17.35 -4.72
CA ILE A 346 -16.71 16.78 -6.07
C ILE A 346 -15.62 17.53 -6.85
N THR A 347 -15.61 18.86 -6.74
CA THR A 347 -14.67 19.76 -7.43
C THR A 347 -13.22 19.67 -6.95
N HIS A 348 -12.98 19.12 -5.75
CA HIS A 348 -11.66 19.09 -5.10
C HIS A 348 -11.18 17.68 -4.77
N ARG A 349 -11.89 16.64 -5.19
CA ARG A 349 -11.61 15.23 -4.81
C ARG A 349 -10.15 14.82 -5.01
N GLY A 350 -9.57 15.12 -6.17
CA GLY A 350 -8.18 14.73 -6.45
C GLY A 350 -7.16 15.38 -5.51
N ARG A 351 -7.31 16.68 -5.27
CA ARG A 351 -6.37 17.44 -4.41
C ARG A 351 -6.53 17.10 -2.93
N PHE A 352 -7.77 16.90 -2.45
CA PHE A 352 -8.05 16.45 -1.09
C PHE A 352 -7.52 15.05 -0.85
N SER A 353 -7.79 14.12 -1.78
CA SER A 353 -7.27 12.77 -1.72
C SER A 353 -5.75 12.77 -1.59
N ALA A 354 -5.02 13.59 -2.34
CA ALA A 354 -3.57 13.67 -2.25
C ALA A 354 -3.09 14.12 -0.84
N ILE A 355 -3.67 15.18 -0.27
CA ILE A 355 -3.31 15.66 1.08
C ILE A 355 -3.61 14.59 2.13
N ILE A 356 -4.80 14.00 2.08
CA ILE A 356 -5.24 12.99 3.03
C ILE A 356 -4.32 11.76 2.97
N HIS A 357 -4.00 11.27 1.77
CA HIS A 357 -3.10 10.11 1.62
C HIS A 357 -1.66 10.41 2.07
N ILE A 358 -1.17 11.64 1.92
CA ILE A 358 0.14 12.04 2.46
C ILE A 358 0.11 12.02 4.00
N LEU A 359 -0.94 12.57 4.62
CA LEU A 359 -1.08 12.57 6.07
C LEU A 359 -1.23 11.15 6.62
N ILE A 360 -2.10 10.34 6.04
CA ILE A 360 -2.28 8.92 6.40
C ILE A 360 -0.97 8.15 6.19
N GLY A 361 -0.31 8.37 5.05
CA GLY A 361 0.97 7.74 4.71
C GLY A 361 2.10 8.09 5.68
N SER A 362 1.99 9.19 6.43
CA SER A 362 3.00 9.55 7.42
C SER A 362 3.15 8.49 8.52
N GLY A 363 2.07 7.78 8.89
CA GLY A 363 2.13 6.64 9.81
C GLY A 363 2.99 5.49 9.28
N PHE A 364 2.88 5.20 7.98
CA PHE A 364 3.75 4.22 7.30
C PHE A 364 5.20 4.69 7.21
N ILE A 365 5.41 5.97 6.94
CA ILE A 365 6.76 6.54 6.76
C ILE A 365 7.50 6.55 8.09
N PHE A 366 6.93 7.17 9.12
CA PHE A 366 7.59 7.36 10.41
C PHE A 366 7.50 6.14 11.33
N GLY A 367 6.54 5.24 11.07
CA GLY A 367 6.31 4.05 11.90
C GLY A 367 7.55 3.19 12.12
N PRO A 368 8.29 2.79 11.10
CA PRO A 368 9.49 1.97 11.26
C PRO A 368 10.55 2.61 12.17
N TYR A 369 10.81 3.91 12.01
CA TYR A 369 11.78 4.61 12.85
C TYR A 369 11.34 4.72 14.30
N LEU A 370 10.08 5.11 14.53
CA LEU A 370 9.53 5.22 15.89
C LEU A 370 9.47 3.85 16.58
N SER A 371 9.10 2.82 15.84
CA SER A 371 9.09 1.44 16.34
C SER A 371 10.51 0.93 16.60
N GLY A 372 11.47 1.21 15.72
CA GLY A 372 12.87 0.87 15.94
C GLY A 372 13.46 1.54 17.18
N LEU A 373 13.14 2.82 17.38
CA LEU A 373 13.52 3.55 18.59
C LEU A 373 12.90 2.91 19.86
N PHE A 374 11.63 2.54 19.82
CA PHE A 374 10.97 1.86 20.93
C PHE A 374 11.59 0.49 21.21
N ILE A 375 11.81 -0.31 20.17
CA ILE A 375 12.36 -1.66 20.27
C ILE A 375 13.79 -1.64 20.85
N ASN A 376 14.61 -0.72 20.37
CA ASN A 376 15.99 -0.56 20.84
C ASN A 376 16.07 -0.24 22.34
N ASN A 377 15.06 0.45 22.91
CA ASN A 377 15.04 0.82 24.35
C ASN A 377 14.29 -0.19 25.23
N PHE A 378 13.25 -0.83 24.71
CA PHE A 378 12.31 -1.62 25.53
C PHE A 378 12.21 -3.10 25.10
N GLY A 379 12.76 -3.46 23.95
CA GLY A 379 12.66 -4.79 23.37
C GLY A 379 11.42 -4.97 22.49
N VAL A 380 11.53 -5.88 21.51
CA VAL A 380 10.51 -6.08 20.46
C VAL A 380 9.17 -6.60 20.99
N GLU A 381 9.17 -7.37 22.07
CA GLU A 381 7.92 -7.91 22.63
C GLU A 381 7.02 -6.81 23.19
N LYS A 382 7.60 -5.79 23.81
CA LYS A 382 6.82 -4.73 24.48
C LYS A 382 6.09 -3.79 23.53
N ILE A 383 6.41 -3.83 22.24
CA ILE A 383 5.68 -3.01 21.25
C ILE A 383 4.25 -3.52 21.03
N TRP A 384 4.00 -4.82 21.17
CA TRP A 384 2.68 -5.39 20.89
C TRP A 384 1.59 -4.94 21.86
N PRO A 385 1.81 -4.91 23.20
CA PRO A 385 0.88 -4.27 24.14
C PRO A 385 0.67 -2.79 23.84
N PHE A 386 1.71 -2.05 23.45
CA PHE A 386 1.61 -0.65 23.06
C PHE A 386 0.72 -0.50 21.80
N VAL A 387 0.96 -1.30 20.76
CA VAL A 387 0.17 -1.32 19.51
C VAL A 387 -1.28 -1.71 19.79
N PHE A 388 -1.52 -2.69 20.69
CA PHE A 388 -2.87 -3.06 21.13
C PHE A 388 -3.62 -1.86 21.73
N VAL A 389 -3.01 -1.17 22.70
CA VAL A 389 -3.61 0.00 23.34
C VAL A 389 -3.86 1.12 22.32
N LEU A 390 -2.90 1.36 21.44
CA LEU A 390 -3.04 2.39 20.38
C LEU A 390 -4.16 2.06 19.41
N ALA A 391 -4.33 0.80 19.02
CA ALA A 391 -5.42 0.37 18.14
C ALA A 391 -6.79 0.49 18.83
N ILE A 392 -6.90 0.10 20.11
CA ILE A 392 -8.14 0.29 20.91
C ILE A 392 -8.48 1.78 21.02
N LEU A 393 -7.48 2.63 21.35
CA LEU A 393 -7.66 4.08 21.40
C LEU A 393 -8.14 4.64 20.06
N SER A 394 -7.54 4.19 18.97
CA SER A 394 -7.94 4.61 17.61
C SER A 394 -9.37 4.19 17.29
N SER A 395 -9.78 2.98 17.68
CA SER A 395 -11.18 2.52 17.54
C SER A 395 -12.15 3.40 18.33
N PHE A 396 -11.80 3.68 19.58
CA PHE A 396 -12.63 4.53 20.45
C PHE A 396 -12.74 5.96 19.91
N LEU A 397 -11.65 6.56 19.47
CA LEU A 397 -11.66 7.89 18.85
C LEU A 397 -12.49 7.92 17.56
N MET A 398 -12.42 6.85 16.74
CA MET A 398 -13.24 6.75 15.54
C MET A 398 -14.73 6.60 15.85
N TYR A 399 -15.06 5.86 16.93
CA TYR A 399 -16.44 5.75 17.41
C TYR A 399 -16.95 7.09 17.98
N LEU A 400 -16.13 7.85 18.73
CA LEU A 400 -16.48 9.19 19.20
C LEU A 400 -16.72 10.15 18.03
N LEU A 401 -15.89 10.10 16.99
CA LEU A 401 -16.05 10.89 15.79
C LEU A 401 -17.42 10.62 15.14
N TYR A 402 -17.79 9.34 15.00
CA TYR A 402 -19.11 8.94 14.54
C TYR A 402 -20.24 9.52 15.39
N TYR A 403 -20.11 9.46 16.72
CA TYR A 403 -21.13 9.95 17.64
C TYR A 403 -21.36 11.46 17.48
N PHE A 404 -20.30 12.26 17.40
CA PHE A 404 -20.38 13.71 17.21
C PHE A 404 -20.90 14.08 15.82
N GLU A 405 -20.49 13.40 14.78
CA GLU A 405 -20.98 13.63 13.42
C GLU A 405 -22.49 13.41 13.32
N ASN A 406 -23.01 12.30 13.86
CA ASN A 406 -24.45 12.03 13.86
C ASN A 406 -25.23 13.06 14.65
N ARG A 407 -24.72 13.55 15.79
CA ARG A 407 -25.40 14.55 16.61
C ARG A 407 -25.50 15.88 15.88
N THR A 408 -24.45 16.29 15.18
CA THR A 408 -24.45 17.52 14.39
C THR A 408 -25.45 17.45 13.23
N HIS A 409 -25.53 16.33 12.54
CA HIS A 409 -26.51 16.14 11.47
C HIS A 409 -27.97 16.08 11.96
N SER A 410 -28.21 15.56 13.17
CA SER A 410 -29.57 15.56 13.74
C SER A 410 -30.04 16.97 14.14
N THR A 411 -29.17 17.80 14.70
CA THR A 411 -29.50 19.19 15.05
C THR A 411 -29.82 20.06 13.83
N LEU A 412 -29.11 19.86 12.70
CA LEU A 412 -29.37 20.58 11.45
C LEU A 412 -30.65 20.14 10.71
N LYS A 413 -31.27 19.02 11.07
CA LYS A 413 -32.54 18.57 10.51
C LYS A 413 -33.76 19.16 11.27
N TYR A 414 -33.59 19.68 12.46
CA TYR A 414 -34.63 20.24 13.31
C TYR A 414 -34.54 21.79 13.47
N SER A 415 -33.55 22.42 12.86
CA SER A 415 -33.42 23.86 12.67
C SER A 415 -33.83 24.30 11.26
#